data_5ba8274f54bed4092b32cdc071687970
#
_entry.id   5ba8274f54bed4092b32cdc071687970
#
_cell.length_a   1.000
_cell.length_b   1.000
_cell.length_c   1.000
_cell.angle_alpha   90.00
_cell.angle_beta   90.00
_cell.angle_gamma   90.00
#
_symmetry.space_group_name_H-M   'P 1'
#
loop_
_entity.id
_entity.type
_entity.pdbx_description
1 polymer ?
#
loop_
_entity_poly.entity_id
_entity_poly.type
_entity_poly.pdbx_seq_one_letter_code
_entity_poly.pdbx_strand_id
1 'polypeptide(L)'
;MIIVVKVGKWIAKHRFIILLLGVLLLIPSFIGMAKTRINYDLLSYLPESLETVEGQDVMVDEYGMGAFAMVVVEDTDMKDIQKLADQFNKVDHVEKVLWYGDVADLSLPVEMIPSDLRKAFYNGDATLMLALFDNTTSSDEAMNAVGEMRKIASKQCFIA
;
A
#
# COMPACT_ATOMS: atom_id res chain seq x y z
N MET A 1 -49.05 27.67 9.41
CA MET A 1 -49.74 26.49 8.88
C MET A 1 -49.95 26.55 7.34
N ILE A 2 -50.27 27.71 6.75
CA ILE A 2 -50.57 27.89 5.31
C ILE A 2 -49.32 27.64 4.41
N ILE A 3 -48.13 28.00 4.86
CA ILE A 3 -46.89 27.85 4.09
C ILE A 3 -46.52 26.36 3.89
N VAL A 4 -46.65 25.55 4.93
CA VAL A 4 -46.33 24.09 4.86
C VAL A 4 -47.26 23.38 3.87
N VAL A 5 -48.54 23.74 3.84
CA VAL A 5 -49.50 23.16 2.90
C VAL A 5 -49.19 23.57 1.45
N LYS A 6 -48.78 24.83 1.22
CA LYS A 6 -48.37 25.28 -0.13
C LYS A 6 -47.11 24.58 -0.63
N VAL A 7 -46.09 24.43 0.23
CA VAL A 7 -44.85 23.70 -0.09
C VAL A 7 -45.17 22.23 -0.39
N GLY A 8 -45.99 21.57 0.43
CA GLY A 8 -46.37 20.18 0.21
C GLY A 8 -47.10 19.98 -1.14
N LYS A 9 -48.05 20.87 -1.49
CA LYS A 9 -48.71 20.80 -2.79
C LYS A 9 -47.79 21.05 -3.97
N TRP A 10 -46.80 21.94 -3.82
CA TRP A 10 -45.80 22.21 -4.84
C TRP A 10 -44.88 21.00 -5.07
N ILE A 11 -44.39 20.35 -3.99
CA ILE A 11 -43.59 19.12 -4.04
C ILE A 11 -44.40 18.01 -4.74
N ALA A 12 -45.65 17.79 -4.32
CA ALA A 12 -46.51 16.78 -4.91
C ALA A 12 -46.75 17.00 -6.41
N LYS A 13 -46.92 18.27 -6.84
CA LYS A 13 -47.09 18.63 -8.24
C LYS A 13 -45.84 18.38 -9.08
N HIS A 14 -44.63 18.60 -8.50
CA HIS A 14 -43.36 18.48 -9.22
C HIS A 14 -42.59 17.19 -8.85
N ARG A 15 -43.29 16.18 -8.32
CA ARG A 15 -42.69 14.94 -7.84
C ARG A 15 -41.71 14.28 -8.81
N PHE A 16 -42.05 14.23 -10.10
CA PHE A 16 -41.20 13.62 -11.12
C PHE A 16 -39.91 14.44 -11.40
N ILE A 17 -40.03 15.77 -11.37
CA ILE A 17 -38.87 16.66 -11.55
C ILE A 17 -37.91 16.53 -10.38
N ILE A 18 -38.43 16.47 -9.15
CA ILE A 18 -37.68 16.30 -7.93
C ILE A 18 -36.96 14.93 -7.93
N LEU A 19 -37.67 13.88 -8.34
CA LEU A 19 -37.13 12.54 -8.44
C LEU A 19 -36.01 12.47 -9.51
N LEU A 20 -36.28 13.07 -10.68
CA LEU A 20 -35.29 13.17 -11.76
C LEU A 20 -34.04 13.91 -11.30
N LEU A 21 -34.19 15.05 -10.60
CA LEU A 21 -33.06 15.82 -10.03
C LEU A 21 -32.31 15.00 -9.02
N GLY A 22 -32.97 14.25 -8.15
CA GLY A 22 -32.34 13.35 -7.20
C GLY A 22 -31.49 12.28 -7.87
N VAL A 23 -32.04 11.64 -8.91
CA VAL A 23 -31.29 10.64 -9.70
C VAL A 23 -30.09 11.28 -10.42
N LEU A 24 -30.29 12.49 -10.97
CA LEU A 24 -29.21 13.21 -11.66
C LEU A 24 -28.06 13.57 -10.69
N LEU A 25 -28.36 13.92 -9.44
CA LEU A 25 -27.36 14.21 -8.41
C LEU A 25 -26.59 12.96 -7.94
N LEU A 26 -27.12 11.76 -8.15
CA LEU A 26 -26.38 10.53 -7.84
C LEU A 26 -25.16 10.35 -8.75
N ILE A 27 -25.22 10.83 -9.99
CA ILE A 27 -24.10 10.70 -10.94
C ILE A 27 -22.82 11.37 -10.39
N PRO A 28 -22.82 12.67 -10.04
CA PRO A 28 -21.64 13.30 -9.48
C PRO A 28 -21.25 12.72 -8.11
N SER A 29 -22.22 12.23 -7.33
CA SER A 29 -21.94 11.57 -6.06
C SER A 29 -21.16 10.28 -6.23
N PHE A 30 -21.51 9.44 -7.21
CA PHE A 30 -20.75 8.23 -7.53
C PHE A 30 -19.35 8.55 -8.05
N ILE A 31 -19.21 9.56 -8.90
CA ILE A 31 -17.91 10.02 -9.39
C ILE A 31 -17.06 10.56 -8.23
N GLY A 32 -17.65 11.34 -7.34
CA GLY A 32 -16.98 11.86 -6.13
C GLY A 32 -16.50 10.72 -5.22
N MET A 33 -17.37 9.75 -4.95
CA MET A 33 -17.02 8.58 -4.14
C MET A 33 -15.85 7.79 -4.73
N ALA A 34 -15.84 7.55 -6.05
CA ALA A 34 -14.76 6.81 -6.71
C ALA A 34 -13.42 7.57 -6.73
N LYS A 35 -13.48 8.92 -6.65
CA LYS A 35 -12.27 9.78 -6.61
C LYS A 35 -11.84 10.14 -5.18
N THR A 36 -12.68 9.87 -4.19
CA THR A 36 -12.34 10.16 -2.79
C THR A 36 -11.34 9.12 -2.32
N ARG A 37 -10.18 9.59 -1.86
CA ARG A 37 -9.14 8.76 -1.27
C ARG A 37 -9.05 9.04 0.22
N ILE A 38 -8.77 8.00 0.95
CA ILE A 38 -8.49 8.10 2.37
C ILE A 38 -6.96 8.16 2.49
N ASN A 39 -6.46 9.28 2.99
CA ASN A 39 -5.06 9.39 3.33
C ASN A 39 -4.82 8.72 4.69
N TYR A 40 -4.07 7.63 4.69
CA TYR A 40 -3.68 6.90 5.91
C TYR A 40 -2.34 7.38 6.48
N ASP A 41 -1.69 8.32 5.82
CA ASP A 41 -0.43 8.88 6.28
C ASP A 41 -0.68 9.85 7.43
N LEU A 42 -0.39 9.38 8.64
CA LEU A 42 -0.52 10.17 9.86
C LEU A 42 0.48 11.34 9.89
N LEU A 43 1.62 11.21 9.22
CA LEU A 43 2.66 12.24 9.21
C LEU A 43 2.24 13.46 8.40
N SER A 44 1.39 13.29 7.37
CA SER A 44 0.84 14.40 6.58
C SER A 44 -0.05 15.36 7.37
N TYR A 45 -0.51 14.97 8.56
CA TYR A 45 -1.29 15.81 9.47
C TYR A 45 -0.45 16.51 10.54
N LEU A 46 0.84 16.21 10.60
CA LEU A 46 1.76 16.81 11.56
C LEU A 46 2.39 18.07 10.98
N PRO A 47 2.75 19.05 11.84
CA PRO A 47 3.53 20.20 11.41
C PRO A 47 4.88 19.78 10.81
N GLU A 48 5.27 20.39 9.70
CA GLU A 48 6.55 20.12 9.01
C GLU A 48 7.78 20.37 9.90
N SER A 49 7.63 21.17 10.97
CA SER A 49 8.70 21.48 11.92
C SER A 49 9.01 20.38 12.94
N LEU A 50 8.33 19.24 12.89
CA LEU A 50 8.60 18.12 13.79
C LEU A 50 9.76 17.28 13.27
N GLU A 51 10.70 16.95 14.15
CA GLU A 51 11.86 16.10 13.83
C GLU A 51 11.50 14.78 13.15
N THR A 52 10.32 14.23 13.44
CA THR A 52 9.84 12.99 12.80
C THR A 52 9.49 13.21 11.34
N VAL A 53 8.89 14.34 10.98
CA VAL A 53 8.55 14.70 9.60
C VAL A 53 9.84 15.00 8.81
N GLU A 54 10.72 15.84 9.39
CA GLU A 54 12.03 16.16 8.82
C GLU A 54 12.87 14.89 8.62
N GLY A 55 12.85 13.96 9.57
CA GLY A 55 13.54 12.66 9.45
C GLY A 55 12.98 11.79 8.32
N GLN A 56 11.67 11.80 8.08
CA GLN A 56 11.06 11.10 6.96
C GLN A 56 11.46 11.73 5.61
N ASP A 57 11.45 13.05 5.52
CA ASP A 57 11.86 13.76 4.30
C ASP A 57 13.32 13.44 3.95
N VAL A 58 14.22 13.42 4.95
CA VAL A 58 15.61 12.98 4.76
C VAL A 58 15.69 11.54 4.27
N MET A 59 14.87 10.63 4.82
CA MET A 59 14.85 9.23 4.38
C MET A 59 14.40 9.08 2.93
N VAL A 60 13.40 9.87 2.50
CA VAL A 60 12.93 9.86 1.11
C VAL A 60 13.93 10.53 0.18
N ASP A 61 14.37 11.76 0.51
CA ASP A 61 15.14 12.60 -0.40
C ASP A 61 16.61 12.18 -0.52
N GLU A 62 17.23 11.77 0.61
CA GLU A 62 18.66 11.42 0.62
C GLU A 62 18.92 9.92 0.46
N TYR A 63 18.00 9.07 0.95
CA TYR A 63 18.20 7.62 0.93
C TYR A 63 17.24 6.89 -0.04
N GLY A 64 16.28 7.57 -0.63
CA GLY A 64 15.28 6.96 -1.52
C GLY A 64 14.38 5.94 -0.83
N MET A 65 14.24 6.02 0.50
CA MET A 65 13.53 5.05 1.33
C MET A 65 12.41 5.72 2.10
N GLY A 66 11.22 5.78 1.52
CA GLY A 66 10.05 6.42 2.16
C GLY A 66 9.09 5.45 2.83
N ALA A 67 8.79 4.35 2.17
CA ALA A 67 7.90 3.33 2.67
C ALA A 67 8.55 1.95 2.58
N PHE A 68 8.02 0.99 3.33
CA PHE A 68 8.39 -0.41 3.19
C PHE A 68 7.18 -1.31 3.29
N ALA A 69 7.26 -2.48 2.64
CA ALA A 69 6.31 -3.56 2.81
C ALA A 69 7.03 -4.81 3.31
N MET A 70 6.40 -5.51 4.22
CA MET A 70 6.85 -6.82 4.66
C MET A 70 6.24 -7.87 3.73
N VAL A 71 7.10 -8.72 3.19
CA VAL A 71 6.71 -9.83 2.32
C VAL A 71 7.11 -11.12 3.00
N VAL A 72 6.13 -11.94 3.34
CA VAL A 72 6.35 -13.26 3.90
C VAL A 72 6.07 -14.30 2.83
N VAL A 73 7.04 -15.16 2.57
CA VAL A 73 6.93 -16.27 1.61
C VAL A 73 7.04 -17.58 2.37
N GLU A 74 6.06 -18.45 2.21
CA GLU A 74 6.01 -19.74 2.88
C GLU A 74 6.23 -20.89 1.90
N ASP A 75 6.81 -21.98 2.39
CA ASP A 75 6.93 -23.27 1.70
C ASP A 75 7.47 -23.15 0.25
N THR A 76 8.52 -22.33 0.08
CA THR A 76 9.09 -22.00 -1.24
C THR A 76 10.61 -22.18 -1.24
N ASP A 77 11.14 -22.80 -2.30
CA ASP A 77 12.57 -22.99 -2.47
C ASP A 77 13.33 -21.66 -2.61
N MET A 78 14.56 -21.59 -2.07
CA MET A 78 15.45 -20.43 -2.12
C MET A 78 15.62 -19.83 -3.52
N LYS A 79 15.70 -20.70 -4.56
CA LYS A 79 15.84 -20.25 -5.96
C LYS A 79 14.59 -19.52 -6.47
N ASP A 80 13.43 -19.93 -6.01
CA ASP A 80 12.16 -19.31 -6.41
C ASP A 80 11.93 -18.03 -5.59
N ILE A 81 12.39 -17.98 -4.34
CA ILE A 81 12.46 -16.76 -3.53
C ILE A 81 13.35 -15.71 -4.20
N GLN A 82 14.55 -16.11 -4.68
CA GLN A 82 15.43 -15.21 -5.42
C GLN A 82 14.77 -14.66 -6.69
N LYS A 83 14.13 -15.52 -7.49
CA LYS A 83 13.40 -15.05 -8.68
C LYS A 83 12.29 -14.09 -8.34
N LEU A 84 11.58 -14.33 -7.24
CA LEU A 84 10.52 -13.45 -6.76
C LEU A 84 11.08 -12.09 -6.34
N ALA A 85 12.19 -12.07 -5.59
CA ALA A 85 12.90 -10.85 -5.23
C ALA A 85 13.37 -10.08 -6.48
N ASP A 86 13.93 -10.77 -7.47
CA ASP A 86 14.35 -10.18 -8.75
C ASP A 86 13.17 -9.61 -9.56
N GLN A 87 11.99 -10.22 -9.44
CA GLN A 87 10.78 -9.70 -10.08
C GLN A 87 10.23 -8.48 -9.36
N PHE A 88 10.25 -8.49 -8.03
CA PHE A 88 9.82 -7.36 -7.23
C PHE A 88 10.74 -6.15 -7.42
N ASN A 89 12.04 -6.34 -7.53
CA ASN A 89 13.01 -5.28 -7.84
C ASN A 89 12.80 -4.63 -9.22
N LYS A 90 11.97 -5.22 -10.10
CA LYS A 90 11.63 -4.65 -11.42
C LYS A 90 10.30 -3.90 -11.44
N VAL A 91 9.58 -3.92 -10.33
CA VAL A 91 8.33 -3.18 -10.20
C VAL A 91 8.66 -1.70 -10.04
N ASP A 92 7.96 -0.85 -10.77
CA ASP A 92 8.13 0.60 -10.68
C ASP A 92 7.91 1.07 -9.23
N HIS A 93 8.74 2.03 -8.78
CA HIS A 93 8.74 2.57 -7.42
C HIS A 93 9.17 1.61 -6.31
N VAL A 94 9.65 0.41 -6.64
CA VAL A 94 10.38 -0.45 -5.70
C VAL A 94 11.87 -0.10 -5.82
N GLU A 95 12.43 0.55 -4.81
CA GLU A 95 13.85 0.91 -4.79
C GLU A 95 14.72 -0.32 -4.57
N LYS A 96 14.35 -1.13 -3.59
CA LYS A 96 15.10 -2.35 -3.28
C LYS A 96 14.26 -3.36 -2.50
N VAL A 97 14.46 -4.64 -2.79
CA VAL A 97 13.97 -5.74 -1.96
C VAL A 97 15.15 -6.32 -1.18
N LEU A 98 15.08 -6.21 0.13
CA LEU A 98 16.06 -6.79 1.05
C LEU A 98 15.57 -8.16 1.50
N TRP A 99 16.41 -9.16 1.35
CA TRP A 99 16.11 -10.50 1.81
C TRP A 99 17.42 -11.22 2.22
N TYR A 100 17.30 -12.42 2.71
CA TYR A 100 18.44 -13.19 3.19
C TYR A 100 19.58 -13.30 2.16
N GLY A 101 19.26 -13.50 0.87
CA GLY A 101 20.25 -13.66 -0.20
C GLY A 101 21.12 -12.44 -0.47
N ASP A 102 20.72 -11.24 0.01
CA ASP A 102 21.54 -10.02 -0.08
C ASP A 102 22.60 -9.96 1.03
N VAL A 103 22.41 -10.70 2.12
CA VAL A 103 23.22 -10.62 3.33
C VAL A 103 24.15 -11.85 3.46
N ALA A 104 23.78 -12.98 2.87
CA ALA A 104 24.53 -14.22 3.01
C ALA A 104 24.60 -14.99 1.70
N ASP A 105 25.66 -15.81 1.58
CA ASP A 105 25.87 -16.68 0.42
C ASP A 105 24.81 -17.80 0.42
N LEU A 106 24.02 -17.86 -0.65
CA LEU A 106 22.96 -18.86 -0.86
C LEU A 106 23.48 -20.31 -1.00
N SER A 107 24.80 -20.48 -1.18
CA SER A 107 25.42 -21.80 -1.21
C SER A 107 25.61 -22.41 0.18
N LEU A 108 25.46 -21.61 1.23
CA LEU A 108 25.59 -22.08 2.62
C LEU A 108 24.25 -22.69 3.10
N PRO A 109 24.30 -23.86 3.74
CA PRO A 109 23.13 -24.41 4.44
C PRO A 109 22.61 -23.43 5.50
N VAL A 110 21.28 -23.32 5.63
CA VAL A 110 20.61 -22.39 6.57
C VAL A 110 21.07 -22.58 8.02
N GLU A 111 21.51 -23.80 8.37
CA GLU A 111 22.03 -24.14 9.69
C GLU A 111 23.40 -23.51 10.01
N MET A 112 24.16 -23.14 8.98
CA MET A 112 25.49 -22.48 9.15
C MET A 112 25.37 -20.96 9.30
N ILE A 113 24.19 -20.40 9.13
CA ILE A 113 23.92 -18.97 9.27
C ILE A 113 23.95 -18.58 10.74
N PRO A 114 24.54 -17.42 11.11
CA PRO A 114 24.43 -16.88 12.46
C PRO A 114 22.98 -16.81 12.94
N SER A 115 22.75 -17.27 14.17
CA SER A 115 21.42 -17.42 14.75
C SER A 115 20.56 -16.15 14.68
N ASP A 116 21.19 -14.98 14.77
CA ASP A 116 20.53 -13.70 14.80
C ASP A 116 20.00 -13.31 13.40
N LEU A 117 20.80 -13.52 12.35
CA LEU A 117 20.38 -13.33 10.97
C LEU A 117 19.30 -14.34 10.57
N ARG A 118 19.47 -15.59 10.96
CA ARG A 118 18.46 -16.62 10.70
C ARG A 118 17.12 -16.26 11.32
N LYS A 119 17.11 -15.83 12.58
CA LYS A 119 15.86 -15.43 13.26
C LYS A 119 15.21 -14.18 12.68
N ALA A 120 15.99 -13.29 12.06
CA ALA A 120 15.46 -12.08 11.42
C ALA A 120 14.74 -12.39 10.11
N PHE A 121 15.23 -13.35 9.33
CA PHE A 121 14.70 -13.63 7.99
C PHE A 121 13.92 -14.95 7.89
N TYR A 122 14.08 -15.87 8.84
CA TYR A 122 13.46 -17.21 8.79
C TYR A 122 12.69 -17.55 10.06
N ASN A 123 11.52 -18.12 9.85
CA ASN A 123 10.74 -18.73 10.92
C ASN A 123 10.09 -20.02 10.39
N GLY A 124 10.69 -21.19 10.69
CA GLY A 124 10.27 -22.47 10.12
C GLY A 124 10.48 -22.49 8.60
N ASP A 125 9.39 -22.68 7.85
CA ASP A 125 9.37 -22.72 6.38
C ASP A 125 9.05 -21.35 5.76
N ALA A 126 8.93 -20.30 6.59
CA ALA A 126 8.64 -18.94 6.15
C ALA A 126 9.90 -18.08 6.06
N THR A 127 10.00 -17.29 4.99
CA THR A 127 11.07 -16.33 4.73
C THR A 127 10.50 -14.93 4.68
N LEU A 128 11.16 -13.97 5.36
CA LEU A 128 10.82 -12.56 5.34
C LEU A 128 11.66 -11.84 4.28
N MET A 129 11.00 -11.00 3.49
CA MET A 129 11.63 -9.99 2.64
C MET A 129 11.08 -8.61 3.03
N LEU A 130 11.86 -7.57 2.82
CA LEU A 130 11.47 -6.17 2.98
C LEU A 130 11.58 -5.48 1.63
N ALA A 131 10.46 -5.05 1.08
CA ALA A 131 10.44 -4.21 -0.10
C ALA A 131 10.43 -2.74 0.32
N LEU A 132 11.43 -1.99 -0.13
CA LEU A 132 11.60 -0.57 0.11
C LEU A 132 11.08 0.21 -1.10
N PHE A 133 10.34 1.28 -0.86
CA PHE A 133 9.77 2.13 -1.90
C PHE A 133 10.41 3.51 -1.87
N ASP A 134 10.51 4.12 -3.04
CA ASP A 134 11.04 5.47 -3.24
C ASP A 134 10.08 6.60 -2.81
N ASN A 135 8.88 6.25 -2.38
CA ASN A 135 7.80 7.18 -2.01
C ASN A 135 7.26 6.89 -0.61
N THR A 136 6.45 7.81 -0.08
CA THR A 136 5.84 7.68 1.25
C THR A 136 4.76 6.58 1.28
N THR A 137 4.46 6.08 2.48
CA THR A 137 3.56 4.93 2.72
C THR A 137 2.17 5.09 2.12
N SER A 138 1.67 6.32 2.00
CA SER A 138 0.31 6.61 1.49
C SER A 138 0.30 7.14 0.07
N SER A 139 1.44 7.14 -0.61
CA SER A 139 1.53 7.56 -2.00
C SER A 139 0.81 6.57 -2.93
N ASP A 140 0.28 7.09 -4.03
CA ASP A 140 -0.35 6.26 -5.06
C ASP A 140 0.64 5.31 -5.71
N GLU A 141 1.87 5.75 -5.84
CA GLU A 141 2.99 5.05 -6.41
C GLU A 141 3.32 3.80 -5.57
N ALA A 142 3.51 3.96 -4.25
CA ALA A 142 3.76 2.85 -3.35
C ALA A 142 2.57 1.86 -3.30
N MET A 143 1.34 2.37 -3.27
CA MET A 143 0.14 1.52 -3.31
C MET A 143 0.00 0.75 -4.62
N ASN A 144 0.31 1.37 -5.76
CA ASN A 144 0.31 0.72 -7.06
C ASN A 144 1.41 -0.35 -7.14
N ALA A 145 2.62 -0.04 -6.66
CA ALA A 145 3.72 -0.99 -6.59
C ALA A 145 3.36 -2.23 -5.77
N VAL A 146 2.77 -2.06 -4.58
CA VAL A 146 2.24 -3.18 -3.78
C VAL A 146 1.17 -3.97 -4.55
N GLY A 147 0.29 -3.26 -5.28
CA GLY A 147 -0.73 -3.89 -6.13
C GLY A 147 -0.13 -4.74 -7.25
N GLU A 148 0.96 -4.30 -7.87
CA GLU A 148 1.70 -5.04 -8.89
C GLU A 148 2.47 -6.22 -8.29
N MET A 149 3.14 -6.01 -7.16
CA MET A 149 3.79 -7.10 -6.42
C MET A 149 2.80 -8.22 -6.06
N ARG A 150 1.58 -7.88 -5.65
CA ARG A 150 0.52 -8.87 -5.37
C ARG A 150 0.06 -9.66 -6.59
N LYS A 151 0.15 -9.10 -7.80
CA LYS A 151 -0.14 -9.84 -9.05
C LYS A 151 0.96 -10.83 -9.40
N ILE A 152 2.21 -10.49 -9.09
CA ILE A 152 3.39 -11.33 -9.30
C ILE A 152 3.44 -12.44 -8.23
N ALA A 153 3.03 -12.11 -7.01
CA ALA A 153 3.07 -12.99 -5.86
C ALA A 153 2.21 -14.26 -6.06
N SER A 154 2.74 -15.39 -5.62
CA SER A 154 2.02 -16.66 -5.57
C SER A 154 1.04 -16.69 -4.39
N LYS A 155 0.23 -17.78 -4.30
CA LYS A 155 -0.69 -17.97 -3.16
C LYS A 155 0.00 -18.15 -1.80
N GLN A 156 1.29 -18.44 -1.80
CA GLN A 156 2.13 -18.66 -0.60
C GLN A 156 2.91 -17.39 -0.21
N CYS A 157 2.61 -16.25 -0.84
CA CYS A 157 3.25 -14.97 -0.58
C CYS A 157 2.24 -13.98 0.00
N PHE A 158 2.55 -13.44 1.18
CA PHE A 158 1.73 -12.47 1.91
C PHE A 158 2.47 -11.14 1.94
N ILE A 159 1.81 -10.07 1.51
CA ILE A 159 2.37 -8.70 1.46
C ILE A 159 1.55 -7.79 2.37
N ALA A 160 2.20 -7.18 3.37
CA ALA A 160 1.62 -6.25 4.32
C ALA A 160 2.41 -4.94 4.38
#